data_73bd6d1046e4606cc1e076d01482f04e
#
_entry.id   73bd6d1046e4606cc1e076d01482f04e
#
_cell.length_a   1.000
_cell.length_b   1.000
_cell.length_c   1.000
_cell.angle_alpha   90.00
_cell.angle_beta   90.00
_cell.angle_gamma   90.00
#
_symmetry.space_group_name_H-M   'P 1'
#
loop_
_entity.id
_entity.type
_entity.pdbx_description
1 polymer ?
#
loop_
_entity_poly.entity_id
_entity_poly.type
_entity_poly.pdbx_seq_one_letter_code
_entity_poly.pdbx_strand_id
1 'polypeptide(L)'
;ATRENIEDLVEKNDMVIIDFWAPWCGPCRQFAPIFETASEKYPDVIFSKVNTEVEKEIASHFSIRSIPTIMVFREAMLVFAQPGSIPESAIGDMIDKIKALDMDEVRKTKGK
;
A
#
# COMPACT_ATOMS: atom_id res chain seq x y z
N ALA A 1 -5.18 7.22 -5.35
CA ALA A 1 -5.14 6.50 -6.63
C ALA A 1 -6.56 6.21 -7.12
N THR A 2 -6.75 6.20 -8.40
CA THR A 2 -8.02 5.90 -9.04
C THR A 2 -7.85 4.70 -9.94
N ARG A 3 -8.98 4.16 -10.42
CA ARG A 3 -8.96 3.05 -11.36
C ARG A 3 -8.14 3.37 -12.61
N GLU A 4 -8.23 4.60 -13.08
CA GLU A 4 -7.55 5.03 -14.30
C GLU A 4 -6.04 5.11 -14.15
N ASN A 5 -5.52 5.35 -12.95
CA ASN A 5 -4.09 5.58 -12.76
C ASN A 5 -3.37 4.57 -11.86
N ILE A 6 -4.09 3.66 -11.20
CA ILE A 6 -3.47 2.76 -10.24
C ILE A 6 -2.47 1.79 -10.90
N GLU A 7 -2.79 1.28 -12.08
CA GLU A 7 -1.87 0.38 -12.79
C GLU A 7 -0.59 1.09 -13.18
N ASP A 8 -0.70 2.29 -13.74
CA ASP A 8 0.45 3.09 -14.12
C ASP A 8 1.30 3.42 -12.90
N LEU A 9 0.65 3.79 -11.79
CA LEU A 9 1.34 4.12 -10.56
C LEU A 9 2.19 2.95 -10.08
N VAL A 10 1.61 1.76 -10.05
CA VAL A 10 2.29 0.54 -9.58
C VAL A 10 3.39 0.11 -10.54
N GLU A 11 3.14 0.17 -11.85
CA GLU A 11 4.09 -0.28 -12.85
C GLU A 11 5.29 0.65 -13.04
N LYS A 12 5.08 1.96 -12.89
CA LYS A 12 6.13 2.96 -13.17
C LYS A 12 7.02 3.27 -11.98
N ASN A 13 6.69 2.78 -10.79
CA ASN A 13 7.44 3.07 -9.58
C ASN A 13 7.93 1.78 -8.95
N ASP A 14 9.15 1.81 -8.40
CA ASP A 14 9.76 0.63 -7.79
C ASP A 14 8.98 0.14 -6.57
N MET A 15 8.61 1.06 -5.67
CA MET A 15 7.86 0.71 -4.47
C MET A 15 6.68 1.65 -4.29
N VAL A 16 5.49 1.07 -4.11
CA VAL A 16 4.25 1.83 -3.89
C VAL A 16 3.54 1.25 -2.68
N ILE A 17 3.17 2.11 -1.75
CA ILE A 17 2.37 1.75 -0.58
C ILE A 17 0.99 2.36 -0.74
N ILE A 18 -0.04 1.54 -0.62
CA ILE A 18 -1.42 1.98 -0.80
C ILE A 18 -2.19 1.79 0.50
N ASP A 19 -2.85 2.86 0.95
CA ASP A 19 -3.76 2.85 2.09
C ASP A 19 -5.20 2.83 1.58
N PHE A 20 -5.89 1.72 1.82
CA PHE A 20 -7.31 1.59 1.50
C PHE A 20 -8.12 2.10 2.69
N TRP A 21 -8.95 3.10 2.49
CA TRP A 21 -9.63 3.83 3.55
C TRP A 21 -11.04 4.25 3.16
N ALA A 22 -11.79 4.79 4.13
CA ALA A 22 -13.08 5.44 3.86
C ALA A 22 -13.26 6.61 4.83
N PRO A 23 -14.01 7.65 4.44
CA PRO A 23 -14.17 8.85 5.27
C PRO A 23 -14.85 8.59 6.62
N TRP A 24 -15.74 7.61 6.68
CA TRP A 24 -16.50 7.27 7.90
C TRP A 24 -15.70 6.36 8.86
N CYS A 25 -14.56 5.90 8.47
CA CYS A 25 -13.78 4.93 9.22
C CYS A 25 -12.92 5.63 10.28
N GLY A 26 -13.22 5.40 11.56
CA GLY A 26 -12.46 5.98 12.66
C GLY A 26 -10.98 5.60 12.67
N PRO A 27 -10.64 4.30 12.62
CA PRO A 27 -9.25 3.88 12.56
C PRO A 27 -8.50 4.42 11.34
N CYS A 28 -9.18 4.59 10.20
CA CYS A 28 -8.58 5.18 9.01
C CYS A 28 -8.17 6.63 9.27
N ARG A 29 -9.02 7.40 9.96
CA ARG A 29 -8.72 8.80 10.29
C ARG A 29 -7.57 8.91 11.28
N GLN A 30 -7.46 7.98 12.20
CA GLN A 30 -6.34 7.92 13.14
C GLN A 30 -5.04 7.55 12.43
N PHE A 31 -5.12 6.70 11.42
CA PHE A 31 -3.97 6.26 10.66
C PHE A 31 -3.48 7.31 9.66
N ALA A 32 -4.36 8.19 9.18
CA ALA A 32 -4.02 9.16 8.14
C ALA A 32 -2.77 10.01 8.47
N PRO A 33 -2.66 10.63 9.66
CA PRO A 33 -1.45 11.40 9.97
C PRO A 33 -0.19 10.54 10.09
N ILE A 34 -0.33 9.28 10.51
CA ILE A 34 0.80 8.35 10.57
C ILE A 34 1.31 8.07 9.17
N PHE A 35 0.42 7.80 8.25
CA PHE A 35 0.73 7.52 6.85
C PHE A 35 1.39 8.73 6.18
N GLU A 36 0.84 9.92 6.43
CA GLU A 36 1.38 11.17 5.89
C GLU A 36 2.80 11.45 6.40
N THR A 37 3.02 11.28 7.71
CA THR A 37 4.34 11.47 8.31
C THR A 37 5.36 10.50 7.71
N ALA A 38 4.97 9.25 7.52
CA ALA A 38 5.84 8.25 6.89
C ALA A 38 6.18 8.65 5.46
N SER A 39 5.23 9.19 4.71
CA SER A 39 5.47 9.61 3.33
C SER A 39 6.54 10.71 3.23
N GLU A 40 6.61 11.57 4.23
CA GLU A 40 7.63 12.62 4.27
C GLU A 40 9.02 12.07 4.57
N LYS A 41 9.09 10.97 5.33
CA LYS A 41 10.37 10.35 5.69
C LYS A 41 10.97 9.47 4.59
N TYR A 42 10.14 9.00 3.68
CA TYR A 42 10.57 8.08 2.62
C TYR A 42 10.20 8.63 1.23
N PRO A 43 10.87 9.72 0.79
CA PRO A 43 10.50 10.37 -0.47
C PRO A 43 10.76 9.52 -1.72
N ASP A 44 11.55 8.46 -1.60
CA ASP A 44 11.81 7.51 -2.69
C ASP A 44 10.71 6.46 -2.85
N VAL A 45 9.76 6.42 -1.91
CA VAL A 45 8.63 5.49 -1.93
C VAL A 45 7.37 6.27 -2.26
N ILE A 46 6.54 5.74 -3.15
CA ILE A 46 5.27 6.37 -3.49
C ILE A 46 4.22 5.94 -2.47
N PHE A 47 3.63 6.92 -1.79
CA PHE A 47 2.52 6.71 -0.85
C PHE A 47 1.24 7.18 -1.51
N SER A 48 0.27 6.30 -1.65
CA SER A 48 -1.00 6.60 -2.30
C SER A 48 -2.17 6.12 -1.45
N LYS A 49 -3.35 6.65 -1.71
CA LYS A 49 -4.56 6.30 -0.97
C LYS A 49 -5.67 5.92 -1.94
N VAL A 50 -6.47 4.93 -1.55
CA VAL A 50 -7.66 4.54 -2.31
C VAL A 50 -8.88 4.69 -1.41
N ASN A 51 -9.80 5.56 -1.79
CA ASN A 51 -11.08 5.72 -1.10
C ASN A 51 -12.01 4.59 -1.56
N THR A 52 -12.26 3.62 -0.68
CA THR A 52 -13.01 2.43 -1.04
C THR A 52 -14.50 2.70 -1.32
N GLU A 53 -15.03 3.82 -0.88
CA GLU A 53 -16.40 4.20 -1.20
C GLU A 53 -16.55 4.72 -2.63
N VAL A 54 -15.52 5.41 -3.12
CA VAL A 54 -15.50 5.97 -4.46
C VAL A 54 -14.97 4.93 -5.45
N GLU A 55 -13.87 4.25 -5.10
CA GLU A 55 -13.19 3.30 -5.97
C GLU A 55 -13.56 1.87 -5.60
N LYS A 56 -14.84 1.55 -5.75
CA LYS A 56 -15.38 0.24 -5.37
C LYS A 56 -14.80 -0.90 -6.18
N GLU A 57 -14.49 -0.65 -7.46
CA GLU A 57 -13.92 -1.68 -8.33
C GLU A 57 -12.51 -2.07 -7.90
N ILE A 58 -11.70 -1.08 -7.48
CA ILE A 58 -10.35 -1.35 -6.98
C ILE A 58 -10.44 -2.17 -5.69
N ALA A 59 -11.29 -1.76 -4.77
CA ALA A 59 -11.48 -2.46 -3.50
C ALA A 59 -11.92 -3.91 -3.73
N SER A 60 -12.84 -4.13 -4.66
CA SER A 60 -13.31 -5.45 -5.01
C SER A 60 -12.22 -6.30 -5.65
N HIS A 61 -11.44 -5.70 -6.56
CA HIS A 61 -10.34 -6.38 -7.23
C HIS A 61 -9.31 -6.94 -6.24
N PHE A 62 -9.00 -6.19 -5.19
CA PHE A 62 -8.05 -6.60 -4.17
C PHE A 62 -8.71 -7.30 -2.98
N SER A 63 -10.01 -7.58 -3.05
CA SER A 63 -10.76 -8.27 -2.00
C SER A 63 -10.63 -7.58 -0.64
N ILE A 64 -10.71 -6.25 -0.64
CA ILE A 64 -10.61 -5.47 0.59
C ILE A 64 -11.86 -5.70 1.44
N ARG A 65 -11.68 -6.31 2.60
CA ARG A 65 -12.79 -6.66 3.52
C ARG A 65 -12.80 -5.82 4.77
N SER A 66 -11.67 -5.25 5.13
CA SER A 66 -11.56 -4.39 6.30
C SER A 66 -10.72 -3.18 5.95
N ILE A 67 -10.95 -2.08 6.64
CA ILE A 67 -10.22 -0.84 6.45
C ILE A 67 -9.81 -0.29 7.82
N PRO A 68 -8.64 0.38 7.91
CA PRO A 68 -7.69 0.53 6.83
C PRO A 68 -7.01 -0.79 6.45
N THR A 69 -6.58 -0.91 5.22
CA THR A 69 -5.72 -2.01 4.77
C THR A 69 -4.56 -1.39 4.02
N ILE A 70 -3.36 -1.86 4.29
CA ILE A 70 -2.15 -1.39 3.65
C ILE A 70 -1.65 -2.47 2.71
N MET A 71 -1.39 -2.10 1.47
CA MET A 71 -0.74 -2.99 0.50
C MET A 71 0.53 -2.33 0.00
N VAL A 72 1.57 -3.14 -0.21
CA VAL A 72 2.83 -2.67 -0.74
C VAL A 72 3.15 -3.43 -2.01
N PHE A 73 3.44 -2.69 -3.06
CA PHE A 73 3.88 -3.25 -4.34
C PHE A 73 5.34 -2.88 -4.55
N ARG A 74 6.12 -3.84 -5.04
CA ARG A 74 7.48 -3.59 -5.45
C ARG A 74 7.72 -4.24 -6.79
N GLU A 75 8.27 -3.47 -7.75
CA GLU A 75 8.46 -3.91 -9.13
C GLU A 75 7.17 -4.47 -9.72
N ALA A 76 6.05 -3.77 -9.46
CA ALA A 76 4.70 -4.12 -9.91
C ALA A 76 4.14 -5.42 -9.30
N MET A 77 4.74 -5.92 -8.22
CA MET A 77 4.29 -7.14 -7.56
C MET A 77 3.82 -6.84 -6.13
N LEU A 78 2.68 -7.40 -5.75
CA LEU A 78 2.18 -7.29 -4.39
C LEU A 78 3.05 -8.13 -3.46
N VAL A 79 3.76 -7.48 -2.54
CA VAL A 79 4.70 -8.15 -1.62
C VAL A 79 4.27 -8.12 -0.17
N PHE A 80 3.26 -7.32 0.15
CA PHE A 80 2.79 -7.19 1.54
C PHE A 80 1.36 -6.69 1.57
N ALA A 81 0.55 -7.25 2.47
CA ALA A 81 -0.80 -6.77 2.73
C ALA A 81 -1.09 -6.95 4.22
N GLN A 82 -1.58 -5.89 4.87
CA GLN A 82 -1.85 -5.89 6.30
C GLN A 82 -3.15 -5.15 6.58
N PRO A 83 -4.19 -5.83 7.10
CA PRO A 83 -5.38 -5.14 7.57
C PRO A 83 -5.12 -4.46 8.91
N GLY A 84 -5.81 -3.34 9.14
CA GLY A 84 -5.71 -2.59 10.38
C GLY A 84 -4.64 -1.52 10.36
N SER A 85 -4.72 -0.63 11.34
CA SER A 85 -3.75 0.44 11.53
C SER A 85 -2.46 -0.11 12.14
N ILE A 86 -1.32 0.44 11.70
CA ILE A 86 -0.03 0.09 12.28
C ILE A 86 0.71 1.36 12.71
N PRO A 87 1.59 1.30 13.71
CA PRO A 87 2.35 2.47 14.14
C PRO A 87 3.39 2.87 13.10
N GLU A 88 3.83 4.12 13.19
CA GLU A 88 4.80 4.68 12.25
C GLU A 88 6.10 3.85 12.21
N SER A 89 6.58 3.40 13.37
CA SER A 89 7.79 2.58 13.44
C SER A 89 7.65 1.27 12.66
N ALA A 90 6.45 0.69 12.67
CA ALA A 90 6.20 -0.54 11.92
C ALA A 90 6.22 -0.29 10.41
N ILE A 91 5.79 0.89 9.95
CA ILE A 91 5.88 1.27 8.54
C ILE A 91 7.34 1.33 8.12
N GLY A 92 8.19 1.97 8.91
CA GLY A 92 9.62 2.04 8.62
C GLY A 92 10.28 0.68 8.54
N ASP A 93 10.00 -0.18 9.52
CA ASP A 93 10.52 -1.55 9.54
C ASP A 93 10.07 -2.34 8.31
N MET A 94 8.80 -2.18 7.93
CA MET A 94 8.23 -2.83 6.75
C MET A 94 8.95 -2.38 5.48
N ILE A 95 9.16 -1.07 5.32
CA ILE A 95 9.84 -0.51 4.15
C ILE A 95 11.26 -1.05 4.06
N ASP A 96 12.00 -1.07 5.17
CA ASP A 96 13.36 -1.56 5.20
C ASP A 96 13.43 -3.05 4.80
N LYS A 97 12.52 -3.85 5.32
CA LYS A 97 12.46 -5.28 4.98
C LYS A 97 12.12 -5.51 3.51
N ILE A 98 11.20 -4.72 2.95
CA ILE A 98 10.80 -4.85 1.56
C ILE A 98 11.93 -4.41 0.63
N LYS A 99 12.65 -3.33 0.98
CA LYS A 99 13.81 -2.89 0.20
C LYS A 99 14.90 -3.94 0.17
N ALA A 100 15.01 -4.75 1.21
CA ALA A 100 16.02 -5.81 1.31
C ALA A 100 15.61 -7.10 0.58
N LEU A 101 14.40 -7.21 0.07
CA LEU A 101 13.94 -8.40 -0.64
C LEU A 101 14.74 -8.63 -1.93
N ASP A 102 15.05 -9.89 -2.17
CA ASP A 102 15.58 -10.32 -3.47
C ASP A 102 14.39 -10.47 -4.41
N MET A 103 14.18 -9.50 -5.29
CA MET A 103 13.01 -9.49 -6.18
C MET A 103 13.07 -10.59 -7.23
N ASP A 104 14.26 -11.09 -7.59
CA ASP A 104 14.37 -12.23 -8.47
C ASP A 104 13.79 -13.48 -7.81
N GLU A 105 14.07 -13.69 -6.53
CA GLU A 105 13.50 -14.81 -5.78
C GLU A 105 11.99 -14.65 -5.61
N VAL A 106 11.50 -13.42 -5.36
CA VAL A 106 10.07 -13.16 -5.25
C VAL A 106 9.37 -13.52 -6.56
N ARG A 107 9.92 -13.10 -7.70
CA ARG A 107 9.34 -13.40 -9.00
C ARG A 107 9.30 -14.90 -9.28
N LYS A 108 10.36 -15.64 -8.94
CA LYS A 108 10.38 -17.09 -9.08
C LYS A 108 9.28 -17.77 -8.28
N THR A 109 9.09 -17.32 -7.03
CA THR A 109 8.06 -17.88 -6.15
C THR A 109 6.67 -17.60 -6.67
N LYS A 110 6.41 -16.38 -7.13
CA LYS A 110 5.09 -15.97 -7.61
C LYS A 110 4.79 -16.45 -9.02
N GLY A 111 5.81 -16.73 -9.80
CA GLY A 111 5.65 -17.25 -11.16
C GLY A 111 5.25 -18.72 -11.22
N LYS A 112 5.13 -19.35 -10.08
CA LYS A 112 4.67 -20.73 -9.96
C LYS A 112 3.20 -20.74 -9.58
#